data_39ac40673c421c26a834e7b2b12b5828
#
_entry.id   39ac40673c421c26a834e7b2b12b5828
#
_cell.length_a   1.000
_cell.length_b   1.000
_cell.length_c   1.000
_cell.angle_alpha   90.00
_cell.angle_beta   90.00
_cell.angle_gamma   90.00
#
_symmetry.space_group_name_H-M   'P 1'
#
loop_
_entity.id
_entity.type
_entity.pdbx_description
1 polymer ?
#
loop_
_entity_poly.entity_id
_entity_poly.type
_entity_poly.pdbx_seq_one_letter_code
_entity_poly.pdbx_strand_id
1 'polypeptide(L)'
;MDFLTLTIGKQKNIALIAHDSKKHEMIEWCEANKEILKGHFLCGTGTTARMITEATGLPVKGYNSGPLGGDQQIGAKIVEGRIDFVVFFSDPLTAQPHDPDVKALLRIAQVYDIPIANNKATADFMISPPLMNETYDHRVINFHEAIADRAKTL
;
A
#
# COMPACT_ATOMS: atom_id res chain seq x y z
N MET A 1 -7.70 15.70 -20.35
CA MET A 1 -6.60 15.14 -19.55
C MET A 1 -6.36 13.71 -20.00
N ASP A 2 -5.17 13.41 -20.44
CA ASP A 2 -4.85 12.08 -20.93
C ASP A 2 -4.45 11.13 -19.81
N PHE A 3 -4.63 9.86 -20.10
CA PHE A 3 -4.30 8.78 -19.19
C PHE A 3 -3.28 7.83 -19.81
N LEU A 4 -2.46 7.25 -18.95
CA LEU A 4 -1.58 6.14 -19.30
C LEU A 4 -2.18 4.85 -18.72
N THR A 5 -2.04 3.77 -19.46
CA THR A 5 -2.31 2.44 -18.93
C THR A 5 -1.02 1.86 -18.36
N LEU A 6 -1.03 1.54 -17.07
CA LEU A 6 0.06 0.85 -16.40
C LEU A 6 -0.40 -0.53 -15.99
N THR A 7 0.53 -1.46 -15.86
CA THR A 7 0.23 -2.84 -15.50
C THR A 7 0.77 -3.18 -14.12
N ILE A 8 -0.11 -3.62 -13.23
CA ILE A 8 0.28 -4.28 -11.99
C ILE A 8 0.65 -5.72 -12.36
N GLY A 9 1.86 -6.14 -12.02
CA GLY A 9 2.37 -7.46 -12.37
C GLY A 9 1.68 -8.60 -11.60
N LYS A 10 1.96 -9.82 -12.00
CA LYS A 10 1.53 -11.00 -11.23
C LYS A 10 2.12 -10.99 -9.83
N GLN A 11 3.40 -10.66 -9.72
CA GLN A 11 4.09 -10.46 -8.45
C GLN A 11 3.87 -9.02 -8.00
N LYS A 12 3.13 -8.85 -6.91
CA LYS A 12 2.74 -7.53 -6.40
C LYS A 12 3.82 -6.97 -5.49
N ASN A 13 3.90 -5.64 -5.43
CA ASN A 13 4.66 -4.90 -4.43
C ASN A 13 3.69 -4.42 -3.36
N ILE A 14 3.65 -5.11 -2.23
CA ILE A 14 2.62 -4.95 -1.19
C ILE A 14 3.19 -4.18 -0.01
N ALA A 15 2.51 -3.10 0.39
CA ALA A 15 2.78 -2.40 1.63
C ALA A 15 1.83 -2.89 2.73
N LEU A 16 2.40 -3.25 3.89
CA LEU A 16 1.68 -3.75 5.05
C LEU A 16 1.83 -2.73 6.18
N ILE A 17 0.74 -2.09 6.56
CA ILE A 17 0.71 -1.01 7.53
C ILE A 17 -0.35 -1.31 8.58
N ALA A 18 -0.05 -1.06 9.85
CA ALA A 18 -1.03 -1.20 10.93
C ALA A 18 -0.80 -0.17 12.02
N HIS A 19 -1.87 0.46 12.51
CA HIS A 19 -1.84 1.22 13.75
C HIS A 19 -1.57 0.28 14.93
N ASP A 20 -1.12 0.82 16.05
CA ASP A 20 -0.70 0.00 17.20
C ASP A 20 -1.77 -0.99 17.66
N SER A 21 -3.02 -0.57 17.75
CA SER A 21 -4.14 -1.42 18.15
C SER A 21 -4.48 -2.52 17.13
N LYS A 22 -3.94 -2.43 15.92
CA LYS A 22 -4.21 -3.37 14.81
C LYS A 22 -3.02 -4.26 14.44
N LYS A 23 -1.90 -4.10 15.13
CA LYS A 23 -0.68 -4.87 14.80
C LYS A 23 -0.86 -6.37 14.96
N HIS A 24 -1.52 -6.82 16.01
CA HIS A 24 -1.78 -8.26 16.21
C HIS A 24 -2.69 -8.81 15.10
N GLU A 25 -3.71 -8.09 14.71
CA GLU A 25 -4.59 -8.47 13.60
C GLU A 25 -3.81 -8.58 12.30
N MET A 26 -2.91 -7.63 12.03
CA MET A 26 -2.04 -7.68 10.85
C MET A 26 -1.13 -8.91 10.86
N ILE A 27 -0.52 -9.21 11.99
CA ILE A 27 0.38 -10.36 12.12
C ILE A 27 -0.38 -11.67 11.92
N GLU A 28 -1.54 -11.81 12.55
CA GLU A 28 -2.41 -12.98 12.37
C GLU A 28 -2.85 -13.13 10.91
N TRP A 29 -3.20 -12.04 10.27
CA TRP A 29 -3.57 -12.05 8.86
C TRP A 29 -2.39 -12.47 7.97
N CYS A 30 -1.19 -11.98 8.23
CA CYS A 30 0.01 -12.37 7.49
C CYS A 30 0.36 -13.85 7.72
N GLU A 31 0.21 -14.36 8.93
CA GLU A 31 0.43 -15.78 9.22
C GLU A 31 -0.57 -16.66 8.47
N ALA A 32 -1.85 -16.29 8.50
CA ALA A 32 -2.90 -17.03 7.80
C ALA A 32 -2.72 -17.03 6.28
N ASN A 33 -2.12 -15.98 5.73
CA ASN A 33 -1.93 -15.79 4.29
C ASN A 33 -0.47 -15.90 3.85
N LYS A 34 0.38 -16.49 4.66
CA LYS A 34 1.82 -16.60 4.42
C LYS A 34 2.14 -17.22 3.06
N GLU A 35 1.43 -18.28 2.69
CA GLU A 35 1.67 -19.00 1.42
C GLU A 35 1.38 -18.11 0.20
N ILE A 36 0.41 -17.22 0.30
CA ILE A 36 0.12 -16.24 -0.74
C ILE A 36 1.18 -15.14 -0.74
N LEU A 37 1.45 -14.56 0.43
CA LEU A 37 2.32 -13.40 0.56
C LEU A 37 3.77 -13.69 0.18
N LYS A 38 4.25 -14.91 0.41
CA LYS A 38 5.65 -15.27 0.09
C LYS A 38 5.98 -15.17 -1.39
N GLY A 39 4.99 -15.20 -2.26
CA GLY A 39 5.17 -15.01 -3.70
C GLY A 39 5.27 -13.56 -4.15
N HIS A 40 5.20 -12.61 -3.23
CA HIS A 40 5.19 -11.18 -3.52
C HIS A 40 6.30 -10.42 -2.80
N PHE A 41 6.54 -9.17 -3.21
CA PHE A 41 7.47 -8.27 -2.51
C PHE A 41 6.73 -7.53 -1.42
N LEU A 42 7.25 -7.56 -0.19
CA LEU A 42 6.61 -6.99 0.98
C LEU A 42 7.43 -5.84 1.57
N CYS A 43 6.76 -4.79 1.96
CA CYS A 43 7.32 -3.71 2.77
C CYS A 43 6.31 -3.29 3.83
N GLY A 44 6.74 -2.50 4.79
CA GLY A 44 5.88 -2.03 5.85
C GLY A 44 6.48 -0.88 6.62
N THR A 45 5.71 -0.28 7.51
CA THR A 45 6.14 0.85 8.33
C THR A 45 6.53 0.39 9.73
N GLY A 46 7.51 1.09 10.31
CA GLY A 46 7.91 0.99 11.69
C GLY A 46 8.15 -0.41 12.20
N THR A 47 7.62 -0.69 13.36
CA THR A 47 7.73 -1.98 14.02
C THR A 47 6.89 -3.08 13.35
N THR A 48 5.88 -2.70 12.56
CA THR A 48 5.00 -3.66 11.88
C THR A 48 5.79 -4.60 10.97
N ALA A 49 6.66 -4.05 10.13
CA ALA A 49 7.50 -4.86 9.23
C ALA A 49 8.35 -5.88 10.01
N ARG A 50 8.99 -5.41 11.08
CA ARG A 50 9.80 -6.27 11.93
C ARG A 50 8.98 -7.37 12.60
N MET A 51 7.84 -7.01 13.17
CA MET A 51 6.96 -7.97 13.85
C MET A 51 6.46 -9.06 12.89
N ILE A 52 6.11 -8.68 11.66
CA ILE A 52 5.68 -9.65 10.64
C ILE A 52 6.83 -10.62 10.33
N THR A 53 8.02 -10.11 10.08
CA THR A 53 9.19 -10.96 9.79
C THR A 53 9.50 -11.90 10.95
N GLU A 54 9.49 -11.41 12.19
CA GLU A 54 9.75 -12.23 13.38
C GLU A 54 8.70 -13.33 13.55
N ALA A 55 7.43 -13.04 13.27
CA ALA A 55 6.33 -14.00 13.46
C ALA A 55 6.22 -15.01 12.32
N THR A 56 6.47 -14.60 11.08
CA THR A 56 6.16 -15.40 9.89
C THR A 56 7.39 -15.91 9.14
N GLY A 57 8.54 -15.28 9.34
CA GLY A 57 9.74 -15.54 8.53
C GLY A 57 9.72 -14.87 7.15
N LEU A 58 8.65 -14.15 6.80
CA LEU A 58 8.57 -13.43 5.54
C LEU A 58 9.54 -12.24 5.56
N PRO A 59 10.33 -12.01 4.50
CA PRO A 59 11.14 -10.81 4.40
C PRO A 59 10.25 -9.60 4.11
N VAL A 60 10.26 -8.61 5.01
CA VAL A 60 9.49 -7.38 4.87
C VAL A 60 10.44 -6.20 5.01
N LYS A 61 10.55 -5.39 3.97
CA LYS A 61 11.39 -4.18 4.00
C LYS A 61 10.73 -3.14 4.92
N GLY A 62 11.48 -2.63 5.90
CA GLY A 62 10.98 -1.63 6.85
C GLY A 62 11.23 -0.21 6.40
N TYR A 63 10.22 0.64 6.59
CA TYR A 63 10.31 2.11 6.50
C TYR A 63 10.19 2.71 7.90
N ASN A 64 10.12 4.04 8.02
CA ASN A 64 9.90 4.68 9.30
C ASN A 64 8.52 4.35 9.87
N SER A 65 8.34 4.50 11.17
CA SER A 65 7.01 4.41 11.77
C SER A 65 6.10 5.52 11.23
N GLY A 66 4.78 5.29 11.28
CA GLY A 66 3.79 6.25 10.79
C GLY A 66 4.01 7.66 11.34
N PRO A 67 4.07 7.88 12.67
CA PRO A 67 4.30 9.20 13.25
C PRO A 67 5.62 9.87 12.84
N LEU A 68 6.58 9.11 12.35
CA LEU A 68 7.89 9.61 11.90
C LEU A 68 8.01 9.67 10.37
N GLY A 69 6.88 9.71 9.67
CA GLY A 69 6.84 9.89 8.23
C GLY A 69 6.78 8.61 7.40
N GLY A 70 6.56 7.45 8.02
CA GLY A 70 6.46 6.17 7.31
C GLY A 70 5.36 6.17 6.25
N ASP A 71 4.20 6.74 6.56
CA ASP A 71 3.08 6.81 5.61
C ASP A 71 3.43 7.68 4.39
N GLN A 72 4.20 8.74 4.59
CA GLN A 72 4.69 9.59 3.50
C GLN A 72 5.71 8.85 2.63
N GLN A 73 6.57 8.04 3.22
CA GLN A 73 7.51 7.21 2.45
C GLN A 73 6.77 6.20 1.57
N ILE A 74 5.75 5.54 2.11
CA ILE A 74 4.90 4.63 1.35
C ILE A 74 4.19 5.37 0.21
N GLY A 75 3.61 6.54 0.50
CA GLY A 75 2.98 7.38 -0.52
C GLY A 75 3.93 7.75 -1.65
N ALA A 76 5.16 8.13 -1.32
CA ALA A 76 6.18 8.41 -2.32
C ALA A 76 6.50 7.19 -3.20
N LYS A 77 6.55 5.99 -2.62
CA LYS A 77 6.79 4.76 -3.38
C LYS A 77 5.62 4.41 -4.30
N ILE A 78 4.39 4.72 -3.92
CA ILE A 78 3.23 4.61 -4.81
C ILE A 78 3.40 5.53 -6.02
N VAL A 79 3.76 6.78 -5.78
CA VAL A 79 4.00 7.79 -6.83
C VAL A 79 5.09 7.34 -7.80
N GLU A 80 6.14 6.69 -7.29
CA GLU A 80 7.25 6.18 -8.08
C GLU A 80 6.94 4.86 -8.81
N GLY A 81 5.76 4.28 -8.60
CA GLY A 81 5.38 3.00 -9.20
C GLY A 81 6.04 1.78 -8.55
N ARG A 82 6.54 1.91 -7.32
CA ARG A 82 7.23 0.84 -6.58
C ARG A 82 6.36 0.11 -5.59
N ILE A 83 5.18 0.63 -5.29
CA ILE A 83 4.15 -0.04 -4.49
C ILE A 83 2.87 0.06 -5.30
N ASP A 84 2.23 -1.08 -5.49
CA ASP A 84 1.04 -1.21 -6.31
C ASP A 84 -0.13 -1.90 -5.58
N PHE A 85 0.00 -2.12 -4.26
CA PHE A 85 -0.98 -2.84 -3.46
C PHE A 85 -0.76 -2.50 -1.98
N VAL A 86 -1.78 -2.00 -1.28
CA VAL A 86 -1.65 -1.57 0.12
C VAL A 86 -2.65 -2.27 1.01
N VAL A 87 -2.18 -2.84 2.12
CA VAL A 87 -3.02 -3.34 3.21
C VAL A 87 -2.73 -2.50 4.45
N PHE A 88 -3.69 -1.69 4.84
CA PHE A 88 -3.57 -0.75 5.95
C PHE A 88 -4.67 -1.00 6.98
N PHE A 89 -4.34 -1.72 8.05
CA PHE A 89 -5.29 -1.91 9.14
C PHE A 89 -5.24 -0.70 10.07
N SER A 90 -6.11 0.25 9.80
CA SER A 90 -6.20 1.49 10.55
C SER A 90 -7.13 1.39 11.76
N ASP A 91 -6.89 2.21 12.77
CA ASP A 91 -7.76 2.34 13.93
C ASP A 91 -8.65 3.58 13.75
N PRO A 92 -9.95 3.40 13.43
CA PRO A 92 -10.82 4.54 13.19
C PRO A 92 -11.35 5.19 14.47
N LEU A 93 -11.08 4.58 15.62
CA LEU A 93 -11.63 5.03 16.90
C LEU A 93 -10.64 5.78 17.77
N THR A 94 -9.37 5.81 17.36
CA THR A 94 -8.30 6.49 18.09
C THR A 94 -7.66 7.55 17.21
N ALA A 95 -7.60 8.78 17.70
CA ALA A 95 -6.88 9.86 17.02
C ALA A 95 -5.39 9.55 16.97
N GLN A 96 -4.78 9.79 15.80
CA GLN A 96 -3.35 9.59 15.58
C GLN A 96 -2.68 10.94 15.31
N PRO A 97 -1.45 11.15 15.80
CA PRO A 97 -0.74 12.39 15.51
C PRO A 97 -0.45 12.59 14.01
N HIS A 98 -0.48 11.52 13.24
CA HIS A 98 -0.22 11.52 11.80
C HIS A 98 -1.48 11.26 10.96
N ASP A 99 -2.68 11.56 11.46
CA ASP A 99 -3.92 11.44 10.68
C ASP A 99 -3.86 12.13 9.31
N PRO A 100 -3.26 13.33 9.17
CA PRO A 100 -3.10 13.94 7.83
C PRO A 100 -2.28 13.07 6.87
N ASP A 101 -1.26 12.37 7.34
CA ASP A 101 -0.44 11.49 6.52
C ASP A 101 -1.24 10.26 6.07
N VAL A 102 -2.07 9.72 6.93
CA VAL A 102 -2.98 8.60 6.61
C VAL A 102 -3.94 9.02 5.49
N LYS A 103 -4.55 10.19 5.62
CA LYS A 103 -5.46 10.73 4.59
C LYS A 103 -4.72 10.97 3.27
N ALA A 104 -3.50 11.49 3.32
CA ALA A 104 -2.68 11.70 2.14
C ALA A 104 -2.37 10.37 1.43
N LEU A 105 -2.05 9.33 2.19
CA LEU A 105 -1.79 7.99 1.64
C LEU A 105 -3.02 7.42 0.93
N LEU A 106 -4.20 7.52 1.55
CA LEU A 106 -5.46 7.06 0.94
C LEU A 106 -5.74 7.80 -0.37
N ARG A 107 -5.54 9.11 -0.37
CA ARG A 107 -5.74 9.93 -1.56
C ARG A 107 -4.76 9.55 -2.67
N ILE A 108 -3.49 9.36 -2.37
CA ILE A 108 -2.48 8.98 -3.37
C ILE A 108 -2.77 7.60 -3.97
N ALA A 109 -3.17 6.63 -3.17
CA ALA A 109 -3.58 5.33 -3.68
C ALA A 109 -4.75 5.46 -4.68
N GLN A 110 -5.70 6.33 -4.39
CA GLN A 110 -6.82 6.60 -5.29
C GLN A 110 -6.37 7.29 -6.59
N VAL A 111 -5.48 8.28 -6.51
CA VAL A 111 -4.94 8.98 -7.68
C VAL A 111 -4.23 8.02 -8.63
N TYR A 112 -3.48 7.06 -8.09
CA TYR A 112 -2.73 6.08 -8.86
C TYR A 112 -3.50 4.80 -9.15
N ASP A 113 -4.77 4.74 -8.75
CA ASP A 113 -5.68 3.61 -9.03
C ASP A 113 -5.09 2.27 -8.62
N ILE A 114 -4.57 2.19 -7.41
CA ILE A 114 -4.07 0.95 -6.84
C ILE A 114 -5.00 0.43 -5.74
N PRO A 115 -5.08 -0.90 -5.55
CA PRO A 115 -5.87 -1.49 -4.48
C PRO A 115 -5.35 -1.08 -3.10
N ILE A 116 -6.28 -0.69 -2.22
CA ILE A 116 -5.97 -0.41 -0.82
C ILE A 116 -7.08 -0.98 0.08
N ALA A 117 -6.68 -1.76 1.08
CA ALA A 117 -7.58 -2.30 2.09
C ALA A 117 -7.37 -1.58 3.42
N ASN A 118 -8.44 -1.05 4.01
CA ASN A 118 -8.40 -0.41 5.33
C ASN A 118 -8.81 -1.35 6.46
N ASN A 119 -9.23 -2.55 6.16
CA ASN A 119 -9.64 -3.56 7.13
C ASN A 119 -9.40 -4.97 6.59
N LYS A 120 -9.55 -5.96 7.48
CA LYS A 120 -9.33 -7.36 7.16
C LYS A 120 -10.26 -7.87 6.05
N ALA A 121 -11.54 -7.51 6.10
CA ALA A 121 -12.50 -7.99 5.10
C ALA A 121 -12.09 -7.57 3.68
N THR A 122 -11.76 -6.30 3.48
CA THR A 122 -11.30 -5.82 2.19
C THR A 122 -9.99 -6.50 1.77
N ALA A 123 -9.06 -6.68 2.70
CA ALA A 123 -7.80 -7.37 2.43
C ALA A 123 -8.03 -8.82 1.95
N ASP A 124 -8.94 -9.54 2.59
CA ASP A 124 -9.29 -10.91 2.20
C ASP A 124 -9.81 -10.97 0.77
N PHE A 125 -10.70 -10.05 0.39
CA PHE A 125 -11.20 -9.96 -0.98
C PHE A 125 -10.08 -9.61 -1.97
N MET A 126 -9.18 -8.70 -1.60
CA MET A 126 -8.10 -8.25 -2.49
C MET A 126 -7.12 -9.34 -2.85
N ILE A 127 -6.79 -10.24 -1.90
CA ILE A 127 -5.83 -11.32 -2.14
C ILE A 127 -6.47 -12.57 -2.73
N SER A 128 -7.78 -12.54 -2.99
CA SER A 128 -8.50 -13.68 -3.57
C SER A 128 -8.23 -13.80 -5.07
N PRO A 129 -8.04 -15.02 -5.60
CA PRO A 129 -7.93 -15.21 -7.04
C PRO A 129 -9.26 -14.89 -7.74
N PRO A 130 -9.25 -14.58 -9.07
CA PRO A 130 -8.10 -14.72 -9.96
C PRO A 130 -7.14 -13.53 -9.99
N LEU A 131 -7.57 -12.30 -9.63
CA LEU A 131 -6.78 -11.08 -9.84
C LEU A 131 -5.47 -11.05 -9.08
N MET A 132 -5.41 -11.68 -7.91
CA MET A 132 -4.18 -11.75 -7.14
C MET A 132 -3.06 -12.48 -7.88
N ASN A 133 -3.40 -13.40 -8.77
CA ASN A 133 -2.47 -14.24 -9.51
C ASN A 133 -2.27 -13.80 -10.96
N GLU A 134 -2.87 -12.69 -11.36
CA GLU A 134 -2.86 -12.18 -12.73
C GLU A 134 -2.27 -10.79 -12.79
N THR A 135 -1.96 -10.35 -14.00
CA THR A 135 -1.66 -8.94 -14.26
C THR A 135 -2.97 -8.14 -14.26
N TYR A 136 -2.86 -6.87 -13.91
CA TYR A 136 -4.00 -5.96 -13.93
C TYR A 136 -3.60 -4.64 -14.54
N ASP A 137 -4.31 -4.23 -15.58
CA ASP A 137 -4.09 -2.93 -16.22
C ASP A 137 -4.93 -1.87 -15.53
N HIS A 138 -4.30 -0.76 -15.16
CA HIS A 138 -4.99 0.37 -14.55
C HIS A 138 -4.58 1.68 -15.22
N ARG A 139 -5.41 2.70 -15.06
CA ARG A 139 -5.22 3.99 -15.72
C ARG A 139 -4.76 5.03 -14.71
N VAL A 140 -3.70 5.72 -15.07
CA VAL A 140 -3.18 6.85 -14.31
C VAL A 140 -3.09 8.09 -15.21
N ILE A 141 -3.12 9.26 -14.59
CA ILE A 141 -2.97 10.53 -15.31
C ILE A 141 -1.58 10.58 -15.94
N ASN A 142 -1.51 11.02 -17.20
CA ASN A 142 -0.25 11.28 -17.86
C ASN A 142 0.34 12.60 -17.31
N PHE A 143 1.23 12.48 -16.33
CA PHE A 143 1.80 13.63 -15.63
C PHE A 143 2.65 14.52 -16.52
N HIS A 144 3.39 13.95 -17.44
CA HIS A 144 4.22 14.73 -18.36
C HIS A 144 3.38 15.65 -19.20
N GLU A 145 2.27 15.17 -19.73
CA GLU A 145 1.34 15.98 -20.51
C GLU A 145 0.61 16.99 -19.64
N ALA A 146 0.15 16.60 -18.45
CA ALA A 146 -0.50 17.50 -17.52
C ALA A 146 0.42 18.66 -17.10
N ILE A 147 1.69 18.41 -16.87
CA ILE A 147 2.68 19.44 -16.56
C ILE A 147 2.87 20.36 -17.76
N ALA A 148 3.01 19.82 -18.96
CA ALA A 148 3.17 20.60 -20.19
C ALA A 148 1.96 21.52 -20.43
N ASP A 149 0.75 21.01 -20.24
CA ASP A 149 -0.49 21.78 -20.40
C ASP A 149 -0.58 22.90 -19.37
N ARG A 150 -0.24 22.63 -18.12
CA ARG A 150 -0.21 23.67 -17.07
C ARG A 150 0.82 24.76 -17.37
N ALA A 151 2.00 24.38 -17.84
CA ALA A 151 3.04 25.34 -18.18
C ALA A 151 2.60 26.31 -19.28
N LYS A 152 1.73 25.88 -20.21
CA LYS A 152 1.18 26.72 -21.25
C LYS A 152 0.17 27.76 -20.73
N THR A 153 -0.46 27.48 -19.58
CA THR A 153 -1.51 28.34 -19.00
C THR A 153 -1.01 29.25 -17.89
N LEU A 154 0.21 29.08 -17.43
CA LEU A 154 0.88 29.91 -16.44
C LEU A 154 1.72 30.98 -17.10
#